data_defb0795572af475cc7986878f233f42
#
_entry.id   defb0795572af475cc7986878f233f42
#
_cell.length_a   1.000
_cell.length_b   1.000
_cell.length_c   1.000
_cell.angle_alpha   90.00
_cell.angle_beta   90.00
_cell.angle_gamma   90.00
#
_symmetry.space_group_name_H-M   'P 1'
#
loop_
_entity.id
_entity.type
_entity.pdbx_description
1 polymer ?
#
loop_
_entity_poly.entity_id
_entity_poly.type
_entity_poly.pdbx_seq_one_letter_code
_entity_poly.pdbx_strand_id
1 'polypeptide(L)'
;MEQKNSAWIIVSIILGISLFASAFVLTQGIKSIRSSGNEISLKGSAKEEIKSDYAVWSGSFSSNNVELQTAYQDLESTAQQVKDFLISKGFSEKDLIFSSVSTMPINAIMQNGMYSNSIESYRLSQTVEIRSDDVDKIAEISRISTELINQGITFESYPPQYFYTKLADKKIHMIEMATLDAKARADAMLKSAGKS
;
A
#
# COMPACT_ATOMS: atom_id res chain seq x y z
N MET A 1 50.50 -2.14 72.27
CA MET A 1 50.71 -2.69 70.90
C MET A 1 49.60 -3.61 70.42
N GLU A 2 48.75 -4.12 71.28
CA GLU A 2 47.65 -5.07 70.85
C GLU A 2 46.48 -4.43 70.06
N GLN A 3 46.10 -3.20 70.37
CA GLN A 3 44.94 -2.56 69.78
C GLN A 3 45.10 -2.26 68.26
N LYS A 4 46.33 -2.10 67.77
CA LYS A 4 46.62 -1.83 66.37
C LYS A 4 46.51 -3.07 65.50
N ASN A 5 46.78 -4.24 66.03
CA ASN A 5 46.66 -5.52 65.31
C ASN A 5 45.20 -5.94 65.11
N SER A 6 44.34 -5.67 66.13
CA SER A 6 42.91 -5.98 66.03
C SER A 6 42.19 -5.19 64.88
N ALA A 7 42.56 -3.93 64.73
CA ALA A 7 41.99 -3.09 63.59
C ALA A 7 42.38 -3.63 62.22
N TRP A 8 43.62 -4.08 62.04
CA TRP A 8 44.05 -4.68 60.77
C TRP A 8 43.36 -5.99 60.41
N ILE A 9 43.05 -6.81 61.44
CA ILE A 9 42.31 -8.06 61.27
C ILE A 9 40.87 -7.78 60.84
N ILE A 10 40.20 -6.78 61.42
CA ILE A 10 38.83 -6.41 61.07
C ILE A 10 38.78 -5.89 59.62
N VAL A 11 39.74 -5.03 59.23
CA VAL A 11 39.83 -4.52 57.86
C VAL A 11 40.05 -5.66 56.88
N SER A 12 40.89 -6.62 57.15
CA SER A 12 41.16 -7.78 56.29
C SER A 12 39.92 -8.68 56.15
N ILE A 13 39.13 -8.86 57.21
CA ILE A 13 37.86 -9.61 57.13
C ILE A 13 36.82 -8.89 56.24
N ILE A 14 36.67 -7.56 56.40
CA ILE A 14 35.74 -6.76 55.62
C ILE A 14 36.13 -6.79 54.11
N LEU A 15 37.45 -6.68 53.84
CA LEU A 15 37.97 -6.79 52.46
C LEU A 15 37.71 -8.17 51.87
N GLY A 16 37.90 -9.24 52.64
CA GLY A 16 37.62 -10.62 52.24
C GLY A 16 36.13 -10.83 51.90
N ILE A 17 35.23 -10.35 52.76
CA ILE A 17 33.78 -10.44 52.55
C ILE A 17 33.34 -9.65 51.34
N SER A 18 33.88 -8.42 51.14
CA SER A 18 33.52 -7.59 49.98
C SER A 18 34.00 -8.19 48.66
N LEU A 19 35.18 -8.78 48.60
CA LEU A 19 35.68 -9.52 47.44
C LEU A 19 34.82 -10.76 47.15
N PHE A 20 34.43 -11.51 48.15
CA PHE A 20 33.58 -12.67 47.98
C PHE A 20 32.17 -12.30 47.51
N ALA A 21 31.59 -11.23 48.06
CA ALA A 21 30.29 -10.71 47.61
C ALA A 21 30.35 -10.21 46.19
N SER A 22 31.41 -9.50 45.78
CA SER A 22 31.62 -9.03 44.41
C SER A 22 31.75 -10.18 43.40
N ALA A 23 32.52 -11.22 43.75
CA ALA A 23 32.67 -12.41 42.93
C ALA A 23 31.36 -13.20 42.78
N PHE A 24 30.54 -13.24 43.84
CA PHE A 24 29.23 -13.87 43.80
C PHE A 24 28.26 -13.13 42.89
N VAL A 25 28.20 -11.79 42.94
CA VAL A 25 27.37 -10.96 42.06
C VAL A 25 27.81 -11.09 40.60
N LEU A 26 29.12 -11.08 40.34
CA LEU A 26 29.65 -11.26 38.97
C LEU A 26 29.30 -12.63 38.39
N THR A 27 29.38 -13.71 39.20
CA THR A 27 28.99 -15.05 38.72
C THR A 27 27.50 -15.16 38.42
N GLN A 28 26.63 -14.50 39.19
CA GLN A 28 25.20 -14.44 38.91
C GLN A 28 24.93 -13.64 37.64
N GLY A 29 25.60 -12.50 37.42
CA GLY A 29 25.51 -11.68 36.22
C GLY A 29 25.93 -12.43 34.94
N ILE A 30 27.06 -13.17 35.02
CA ILE A 30 27.55 -13.96 33.87
C ILE A 30 26.60 -15.13 33.53
N LYS A 31 26.02 -15.79 34.58
CA LYS A 31 25.01 -16.83 34.34
C LYS A 31 23.76 -16.29 33.66
N SER A 32 23.30 -15.10 34.03
CA SER A 32 22.15 -14.44 33.41
C SER A 32 22.41 -14.11 31.92
N ILE A 33 23.59 -13.59 31.58
CA ILE A 33 23.99 -13.27 30.19
C ILE A 33 24.13 -14.56 29.35
N ARG A 34 24.64 -15.63 29.92
CA ARG A 34 24.83 -16.90 29.23
C ARG A 34 23.50 -17.64 28.96
N SER A 35 22.48 -17.40 29.79
CA SER A 35 21.12 -17.95 29.59
C SER A 35 20.38 -17.29 28.44
N SER A 36 20.70 -16.05 28.06
CA SER A 36 20.10 -15.31 26.95
C SER A 36 20.57 -15.78 25.55
N GLY A 37 21.60 -16.63 25.49
CA GLY A 37 22.19 -17.12 24.25
C GLY A 37 21.54 -18.37 23.65
N ASN A 38 20.54 -18.95 24.32
CA ASN A 38 19.87 -20.17 23.87
C ASN A 38 18.48 -19.91 23.21
N GLU A 39 18.25 -18.71 22.73
CA GLU A 39 17.01 -18.36 22.06
C GLU A 39 17.08 -18.74 20.58
N ILE A 40 16.09 -19.49 20.11
CA ILE A 40 15.89 -19.77 18.69
C ILE A 40 14.83 -18.78 18.18
N SER A 41 15.26 -17.84 17.35
CA SER A 41 14.33 -16.95 16.67
C SER A 41 13.82 -17.61 15.40
N LEU A 42 12.51 -17.83 15.33
CA LEU A 42 11.84 -18.41 14.17
C LEU A 42 10.83 -17.44 13.60
N LYS A 43 10.74 -17.43 12.27
CA LYS A 43 9.71 -16.67 11.56
C LYS A 43 8.68 -17.64 11.01
N GLY A 44 7.42 -17.45 11.38
CA GLY A 44 6.29 -18.11 10.76
C GLY A 44 5.79 -17.30 9.57
N SER A 45 5.08 -17.98 8.68
CA SER A 45 4.47 -17.39 7.51
C SER A 45 3.04 -17.88 7.36
N ALA A 46 2.17 -17.03 6.83
CA ALA A 46 0.84 -17.41 6.41
C ALA A 46 0.56 -16.82 5.03
N LYS A 47 -0.21 -17.54 4.22
CA LYS A 47 -0.67 -17.09 2.91
C LYS A 47 -2.14 -17.41 2.77
N GLU A 48 -2.92 -16.45 2.36
CA GLU A 48 -4.35 -16.61 2.07
C GLU A 48 -4.67 -15.91 0.75
N GLU A 49 -5.45 -16.57 -0.10
CA GLU A 49 -5.98 -15.95 -1.31
C GLU A 49 -7.18 -15.09 -0.96
N ILE A 50 -7.18 -13.87 -1.44
CA ILE A 50 -8.28 -12.92 -1.27
C ILE A 50 -8.82 -12.51 -2.63
N LYS A 51 -10.14 -12.36 -2.74
CA LYS A 51 -10.80 -11.72 -3.89
C LYS A 51 -11.13 -10.28 -3.49
N SER A 52 -10.82 -9.34 -4.38
CA SER A 52 -11.17 -7.92 -4.18
C SER A 52 -12.68 -7.77 -4.04
N ASP A 53 -13.13 -6.93 -3.15
CA ASP A 53 -14.53 -6.64 -2.85
C ASP A 53 -14.90 -5.18 -3.18
N TYR A 54 -13.98 -4.45 -3.81
CA TYR A 54 -14.17 -3.07 -4.23
C TYR A 54 -13.26 -2.76 -5.40
N ALA A 55 -13.75 -2.00 -6.38
CA ALA A 55 -12.98 -1.58 -7.52
C ALA A 55 -13.27 -0.13 -7.90
N VAL A 56 -12.25 0.52 -8.45
CA VAL A 56 -12.31 1.87 -9.00
C VAL A 56 -11.83 1.82 -10.44
N TRP A 57 -12.62 2.37 -11.34
CA TRP A 57 -12.23 2.54 -12.73
C TRP A 57 -12.37 3.99 -13.13
N SER A 58 -11.53 4.43 -14.06
CA SER A 58 -11.62 5.75 -14.65
C SER A 58 -11.38 5.70 -16.17
N GLY A 59 -12.00 6.64 -16.86
CA GLY A 59 -11.77 6.88 -18.26
C GLY A 59 -11.67 8.37 -18.54
N SER A 60 -10.81 8.76 -19.47
CA SER A 60 -10.63 10.14 -19.90
C SER A 60 -11.21 10.34 -21.31
N PHE A 61 -11.81 11.48 -21.54
CA PHE A 61 -12.27 11.90 -22.85
C PHE A 61 -11.85 13.33 -23.13
N SER A 62 -11.73 13.68 -24.40
CA SER A 62 -11.25 15.00 -24.80
C SER A 62 -11.91 15.52 -26.08
N SER A 63 -11.97 16.84 -26.19
CA SER A 63 -12.30 17.58 -27.38
C SER A 63 -11.11 18.44 -27.83
N ASN A 64 -11.06 18.77 -29.10
CA ASN A 64 -10.05 19.67 -29.67
C ASN A 64 -10.70 20.61 -30.67
N ASN A 65 -10.52 21.92 -30.48
CA ASN A 65 -11.03 22.93 -31.41
C ASN A 65 -10.12 24.16 -31.43
N VAL A 66 -10.17 24.90 -32.54
CA VAL A 66 -9.41 26.16 -32.68
C VAL A 66 -9.93 27.23 -31.70
N GLU A 67 -11.24 27.23 -31.45
CA GLU A 67 -11.89 28.15 -30.52
C GLU A 67 -12.12 27.45 -29.16
N LEU A 68 -11.66 28.08 -28.09
CA LEU A 68 -11.78 27.55 -26.71
C LEU A 68 -13.26 27.32 -26.35
N GLN A 69 -14.15 28.24 -26.69
CA GLN A 69 -15.55 28.12 -26.32
C GLN A 69 -16.21 26.93 -27.04
N THR A 70 -15.91 26.73 -28.31
CA THR A 70 -16.41 25.60 -29.09
C THR A 70 -15.84 24.28 -28.55
N ALA A 71 -14.54 24.25 -28.25
CA ALA A 71 -13.93 23.08 -27.61
C ALA A 71 -14.62 22.71 -26.29
N TYR A 72 -15.05 23.70 -25.50
CA TYR A 72 -15.77 23.46 -24.23
C TYR A 72 -17.20 22.89 -24.51
N GLN A 73 -17.92 23.44 -25.48
CA GLN A 73 -19.25 22.93 -25.86
C GLN A 73 -19.16 21.49 -26.38
N ASP A 74 -18.15 21.19 -27.22
CA ASP A 74 -17.88 19.84 -27.72
C ASP A 74 -17.60 18.88 -26.60
N LEU A 75 -16.80 19.30 -25.60
CA LEU A 75 -16.49 18.48 -24.42
C LEU A 75 -17.74 18.23 -23.56
N GLU A 76 -18.57 19.24 -23.35
CA GLU A 76 -19.81 19.12 -22.57
C GLU A 76 -20.79 18.14 -23.23
N SER A 77 -20.94 18.23 -24.56
CA SER A 77 -21.73 17.26 -25.37
C SER A 77 -21.16 15.85 -25.24
N THR A 78 -19.85 15.72 -25.33
CA THR A 78 -19.13 14.43 -25.12
C THR A 78 -19.35 13.86 -23.73
N ALA A 79 -19.28 14.70 -22.69
CA ALA A 79 -19.53 14.29 -21.30
C ALA A 79 -20.94 13.71 -21.13
N GLN A 80 -21.95 14.34 -21.79
CA GLN A 80 -23.32 13.82 -21.75
C GLN A 80 -23.43 12.46 -22.45
N GLN A 81 -22.78 12.26 -23.60
CA GLN A 81 -22.77 10.98 -24.30
C GLN A 81 -22.08 9.88 -23.48
N VAL A 82 -20.95 10.19 -22.84
CA VAL A 82 -20.24 9.27 -21.92
C VAL A 82 -21.13 8.90 -20.75
N LYS A 83 -21.83 9.87 -20.15
CA LYS A 83 -22.77 9.66 -19.06
C LYS A 83 -23.90 8.72 -19.48
N ASP A 84 -24.55 8.99 -20.62
CA ASP A 84 -25.67 8.20 -21.13
C ASP A 84 -25.22 6.76 -21.45
N PHE A 85 -24.03 6.60 -22.02
CA PHE A 85 -23.44 5.29 -22.27
C PHE A 85 -23.26 4.51 -20.94
N LEU A 86 -22.67 5.12 -19.91
CA LEU A 86 -22.43 4.46 -18.62
C LEU A 86 -23.75 4.11 -17.91
N ILE A 87 -24.76 4.99 -18.00
CA ILE A 87 -26.11 4.72 -17.48
C ILE A 87 -26.73 3.54 -18.24
N SER A 88 -26.59 3.46 -19.57
CA SER A 88 -27.10 2.34 -20.38
C SER A 88 -26.47 0.99 -20.01
N LYS A 89 -25.23 1.01 -19.48
CA LYS A 89 -24.53 -0.16 -18.95
C LYS A 89 -24.88 -0.44 -17.48
N GLY A 90 -25.89 0.28 -16.93
CA GLY A 90 -26.49 0.01 -15.63
C GLY A 90 -25.81 0.67 -14.44
N PHE A 91 -24.96 1.70 -14.65
CA PHE A 91 -24.47 2.55 -13.58
C PHE A 91 -25.49 3.63 -13.24
N SER A 92 -25.54 4.03 -11.98
CA SER A 92 -26.39 5.14 -11.57
C SER A 92 -25.65 6.46 -11.74
N GLU A 93 -26.35 7.52 -12.11
CA GLU A 93 -25.75 8.85 -12.27
C GLU A 93 -24.94 9.30 -11.03
N LYS A 94 -25.41 8.97 -9.85
CA LYS A 94 -24.73 9.29 -8.56
C LYS A 94 -23.40 8.57 -8.37
N ASP A 95 -23.16 7.48 -9.10
CA ASP A 95 -21.93 6.70 -9.03
C ASP A 95 -20.85 7.24 -9.98
N LEU A 96 -21.24 8.18 -10.89
CA LEU A 96 -20.37 8.79 -11.86
C LEU A 96 -19.76 10.08 -11.31
N ILE A 97 -18.45 10.09 -11.13
CA ILE A 97 -17.72 11.24 -10.62
C ILE A 97 -16.92 11.85 -11.76
N PHE A 98 -17.34 13.03 -12.21
CA PHE A 98 -16.62 13.79 -13.25
C PHE A 98 -15.61 14.73 -12.59
N SER A 99 -14.38 14.73 -13.12
CA SER A 99 -13.34 15.68 -12.69
C SER A 99 -13.64 17.11 -13.16
N SER A 100 -12.84 18.07 -12.72
CA SER A 100 -12.77 19.37 -13.38
C SER A 100 -12.23 19.24 -14.81
N VAL A 101 -12.61 20.18 -15.67
CA VAL A 101 -12.09 20.28 -17.04
C VAL A 101 -10.64 20.77 -17.00
N SER A 102 -9.76 20.05 -17.67
CA SER A 102 -8.39 20.47 -17.95
C SER A 102 -8.29 21.08 -19.33
N THR A 103 -7.66 22.24 -19.45
CA THR A 103 -7.48 22.96 -20.71
C THR A 103 -6.00 23.04 -21.05
N MET A 104 -5.65 22.60 -22.27
CA MET A 104 -4.29 22.65 -22.79
C MET A 104 -4.27 23.39 -24.14
N PRO A 105 -3.63 24.57 -24.25
CA PRO A 105 -3.38 25.19 -25.53
C PRO A 105 -2.34 24.38 -26.33
N ILE A 106 -2.58 24.17 -27.61
CA ILE A 106 -1.66 23.54 -28.55
C ILE A 106 -1.06 24.63 -29.42
N ASN A 107 0.23 24.77 -29.35
CA ASN A 107 0.95 25.76 -30.14
C ASN A 107 1.21 25.28 -31.58
N ALA A 108 1.11 26.18 -32.55
CA ALA A 108 1.43 25.88 -33.93
C ALA A 108 2.93 25.52 -34.09
N ILE A 109 3.22 24.63 -35.04
CA ILE A 109 4.59 24.23 -35.35
C ILE A 109 5.05 25.04 -36.59
N MET A 110 6.21 25.70 -36.48
CA MET A 110 6.84 26.42 -37.58
C MET A 110 7.49 25.44 -38.56
N GLN A 111 7.79 25.93 -39.79
CA GLN A 111 8.42 25.12 -40.86
C GLN A 111 9.77 24.51 -40.46
N ASN A 112 10.47 25.10 -39.50
CA ASN A 112 11.74 24.58 -38.93
C ASN A 112 11.54 23.54 -37.80
N GLY A 113 10.31 23.11 -37.53
CA GLY A 113 9.96 22.13 -36.53
C GLY A 113 9.89 22.67 -35.07
N MET A 114 10.09 23.98 -34.86
CA MET A 114 9.98 24.60 -33.55
C MET A 114 8.54 25.05 -33.27
N TYR A 115 8.15 25.02 -31.98
CA TYR A 115 6.85 25.56 -31.56
C TYR A 115 6.83 27.08 -31.70
N SER A 116 5.75 27.58 -32.23
CA SER A 116 5.45 29.01 -32.33
C SER A 116 4.81 29.49 -31.01
N ASN A 117 4.81 30.80 -30.77
CA ASN A 117 4.03 31.41 -29.69
C ASN A 117 2.55 31.59 -30.05
N SER A 118 2.11 31.22 -31.27
CA SER A 118 0.70 31.25 -31.66
C SER A 118 0.01 29.95 -31.28
N ILE A 119 -1.19 30.06 -30.73
CA ILE A 119 -2.04 28.92 -30.40
C ILE A 119 -2.73 28.45 -31.68
N GLU A 120 -2.60 27.16 -31.98
CA GLU A 120 -3.26 26.50 -33.13
C GLU A 120 -4.65 25.98 -32.74
N SER A 121 -4.75 25.38 -31.55
CA SER A 121 -6.02 24.84 -31.02
C SER A 121 -5.99 24.71 -29.51
N TYR A 122 -7.13 24.38 -28.94
CA TYR A 122 -7.29 24.06 -27.52
C TYR A 122 -7.75 22.62 -27.37
N ARG A 123 -7.03 21.84 -26.58
CA ARG A 123 -7.47 20.52 -26.15
C ARG A 123 -8.03 20.64 -24.75
N LEU A 124 -9.28 20.25 -24.59
CA LEU A 124 -9.94 20.12 -23.30
C LEU A 124 -10.12 18.65 -22.98
N SER A 125 -9.91 18.28 -21.74
CA SER A 125 -10.11 16.89 -21.29
C SER A 125 -10.80 16.84 -19.93
N GLN A 126 -11.53 15.76 -19.73
CA GLN A 126 -12.21 15.46 -18.47
C GLN A 126 -12.14 13.97 -18.20
N THR A 127 -12.15 13.59 -16.94
CA THR A 127 -12.12 12.19 -16.50
C THR A 127 -13.43 11.85 -15.79
N VAL A 128 -13.98 10.69 -16.12
CA VAL A 128 -15.05 10.06 -15.34
C VAL A 128 -14.46 8.95 -14.50
N GLU A 129 -14.84 8.88 -13.24
CA GLU A 129 -14.46 7.82 -12.30
C GLU A 129 -15.72 7.14 -11.77
N ILE A 130 -15.66 5.81 -11.66
CA ILE A 130 -16.71 4.95 -11.09
C ILE A 130 -16.10 4.13 -9.98
N ARG A 131 -16.78 4.09 -8.85
CA ARG A 131 -16.43 3.29 -7.67
C ARG A 131 -17.56 2.31 -7.38
N SER A 132 -17.23 1.04 -7.22
CA SER A 132 -18.25 0.01 -6.98
C SER A 132 -17.71 -1.17 -6.18
N ASP A 133 -18.58 -1.81 -5.42
CA ASP A 133 -18.39 -3.14 -4.83
C ASP A 133 -18.65 -4.27 -5.84
N ASP A 134 -19.33 -3.99 -6.96
CA ASP A 134 -19.46 -4.91 -8.08
C ASP A 134 -18.19 -4.87 -8.95
N VAL A 135 -17.19 -5.63 -8.49
CA VAL A 135 -15.86 -5.72 -9.12
C VAL A 135 -15.94 -6.27 -10.55
N ASP A 136 -16.84 -7.22 -10.79
CA ASP A 136 -16.98 -7.85 -12.10
C ASP A 136 -17.57 -6.86 -13.11
N LYS A 137 -18.53 -6.03 -12.69
CA LYS A 137 -19.11 -4.97 -13.51
C LYS A 137 -18.08 -3.87 -13.84
N ILE A 138 -17.21 -3.51 -12.90
CA ILE A 138 -16.09 -2.58 -13.15
C ILE A 138 -15.10 -3.19 -14.17
N ALA A 139 -14.78 -4.46 -14.06
CA ALA A 139 -13.92 -5.14 -15.01
C ALA A 139 -14.54 -5.20 -16.42
N GLU A 140 -15.86 -5.35 -16.51
CA GLU A 140 -16.58 -5.33 -17.78
C GLU A 140 -16.54 -3.93 -18.41
N ILE A 141 -16.93 -2.87 -17.67
CA ILE A 141 -16.96 -1.51 -18.20
C ILE A 141 -15.58 -1.05 -18.69
N SER A 142 -14.52 -1.42 -18.04
CA SER A 142 -13.16 -1.07 -18.45
C SER A 142 -12.80 -1.60 -19.84
N ARG A 143 -13.38 -2.73 -20.25
CA ARG A 143 -13.17 -3.33 -21.58
C ARG A 143 -14.08 -2.74 -22.64
N ILE A 144 -15.39 -2.60 -22.32
CA ILE A 144 -16.38 -2.19 -23.30
C ILE A 144 -16.46 -0.67 -23.49
N SER A 145 -15.92 0.14 -22.57
CA SER A 145 -15.93 1.61 -22.65
C SER A 145 -15.25 2.15 -23.92
N THR A 146 -14.34 1.38 -24.52
CA THR A 146 -13.72 1.72 -25.80
C THR A 146 -14.71 1.72 -26.97
N GLU A 147 -15.95 1.19 -26.81
CA GLU A 147 -17.04 1.34 -27.78
C GLU A 147 -17.40 2.81 -28.02
N LEU A 148 -17.12 3.71 -27.07
CA LEU A 148 -17.28 5.15 -27.22
C LEU A 148 -16.44 5.71 -28.37
N ILE A 149 -15.31 5.10 -28.69
CA ILE A 149 -14.46 5.48 -29.83
C ILE A 149 -15.25 5.28 -31.17
N ASN A 150 -16.05 4.22 -31.25
CA ASN A 150 -16.90 3.97 -32.44
C ASN A 150 -18.00 5.02 -32.58
N GLN A 151 -18.32 5.78 -31.56
CA GLN A 151 -19.25 6.89 -31.54
C GLN A 151 -18.57 8.24 -31.88
N GLY A 152 -17.27 8.20 -32.21
CA GLY A 152 -16.47 9.39 -32.53
C GLY A 152 -15.89 10.11 -31.31
N ILE A 153 -15.99 9.54 -30.13
CA ILE A 153 -15.45 10.14 -28.89
C ILE A 153 -13.97 9.77 -28.76
N THR A 154 -13.11 10.77 -28.57
CA THR A 154 -11.72 10.54 -28.17
C THR A 154 -11.70 10.09 -26.72
N PHE A 155 -11.65 8.78 -26.51
CA PHE A 155 -11.77 8.14 -25.20
C PHE A 155 -10.56 7.27 -24.88
N GLU A 156 -10.11 7.33 -23.62
CA GLU A 156 -9.04 6.50 -23.07
C GLU A 156 -9.55 5.81 -21.79
N SER A 157 -9.54 4.48 -21.79
CA SER A 157 -9.90 3.66 -20.62
C SER A 157 -8.65 3.28 -19.83
N TYR A 158 -8.60 3.60 -18.55
CA TYR A 158 -7.50 3.21 -17.68
C TYR A 158 -7.75 1.83 -17.04
N PRO A 159 -6.71 1.08 -16.70
CA PRO A 159 -6.85 -0.18 -15.98
C PRO A 159 -7.56 0.03 -14.64
N PRO A 160 -8.53 -0.82 -14.29
CA PRO A 160 -9.20 -0.74 -12.99
C PRO A 160 -8.23 -1.02 -11.84
N GLN A 161 -8.46 -0.35 -10.73
CA GLN A 161 -7.79 -0.61 -9.47
C GLN A 161 -8.70 -1.45 -8.57
N TYR A 162 -8.15 -2.51 -8.01
CA TYR A 162 -8.89 -3.47 -7.20
C TYR A 162 -8.44 -3.41 -5.75
N PHE A 163 -9.40 -3.38 -4.84
CA PHE A 163 -9.16 -3.25 -3.41
C PHE A 163 -9.85 -4.36 -2.64
N TYR A 164 -9.29 -4.69 -1.48
CA TYR A 164 -9.92 -5.55 -0.51
C TYR A 164 -10.13 -4.75 0.78
N THR A 165 -11.41 -4.47 1.13
CA THR A 165 -11.75 -3.54 2.22
C THR A 165 -11.67 -4.19 3.59
N LYS A 166 -11.78 -5.52 3.70
CA LYS A 166 -11.79 -6.30 4.95
C LYS A 166 -10.39 -6.78 5.38
N LEU A 167 -9.35 -6.05 4.97
CA LEU A 167 -7.96 -6.44 5.23
C LEU A 167 -7.62 -6.49 6.73
N ALA A 168 -8.26 -5.64 7.55
CA ALA A 168 -7.99 -5.57 8.98
C ALA A 168 -8.33 -6.90 9.69
N ASP A 169 -9.49 -7.46 9.42
CA ASP A 169 -9.93 -8.73 10.00
C ASP A 169 -9.04 -9.89 9.53
N LYS A 170 -8.68 -9.89 8.26
CA LYS A 170 -7.78 -10.90 7.68
C LYS A 170 -6.38 -10.84 8.27
N LYS A 171 -5.84 -9.65 8.58
CA LYS A 171 -4.53 -9.52 9.22
C LYS A 171 -4.44 -10.23 10.56
N ILE A 172 -5.49 -10.15 11.39
CA ILE A 172 -5.52 -10.82 12.69
C ILE A 172 -5.44 -12.34 12.50
N HIS A 173 -6.29 -12.88 11.62
CA HIS A 173 -6.29 -14.32 11.31
C HIS A 173 -4.94 -14.79 10.74
N MET A 174 -4.32 -14.00 9.85
CA MET A 174 -3.01 -14.32 9.28
C MET A 174 -1.89 -14.30 10.33
N ILE A 175 -1.96 -13.42 11.33
CA ILE A 175 -1.01 -13.41 12.45
C ILE A 175 -1.13 -14.69 13.27
N GLU A 176 -2.35 -15.15 13.55
CA GLU A 176 -2.60 -16.43 14.24
C GLU A 176 -2.00 -17.60 13.45
N MET A 177 -2.29 -17.68 12.16
CA MET A 177 -1.76 -18.74 11.28
C MET A 177 -0.24 -18.70 11.19
N ALA A 178 0.38 -17.53 11.05
CA ALA A 178 1.82 -17.38 11.05
C ALA A 178 2.44 -17.77 12.38
N THR A 179 1.79 -17.47 13.51
CA THR A 179 2.25 -17.87 14.84
C THR A 179 2.20 -19.38 15.01
N LEU A 180 1.13 -20.05 14.53
CA LEU A 180 1.01 -21.50 14.52
C LEU A 180 2.09 -22.17 13.66
N ASP A 181 2.39 -21.62 12.48
CA ASP A 181 3.47 -22.08 11.61
C ASP A 181 4.84 -21.95 12.30
N ALA A 182 5.12 -20.81 12.93
CA ALA A 182 6.36 -20.62 13.69
C ALA A 182 6.50 -21.63 14.82
N LYS A 183 5.41 -21.91 15.55
CA LYS A 183 5.39 -22.91 16.63
C LYS A 183 5.63 -24.31 16.09
N ALA A 184 4.97 -24.70 15.01
CA ALA A 184 5.14 -26.01 14.38
C ALA A 184 6.59 -26.23 13.90
N ARG A 185 7.22 -25.18 13.34
CA ARG A 185 8.65 -25.22 12.95
C ARG A 185 9.57 -25.36 14.19
N ALA A 186 9.26 -24.65 15.28
CA ALA A 186 10.01 -24.77 16.55
C ALA A 186 9.94 -26.19 17.09
N ASP A 187 8.75 -26.77 17.14
CA ASP A 187 8.53 -28.14 17.62
C ASP A 187 9.26 -29.17 16.75
N ALA A 188 9.23 -28.99 15.42
CA ALA A 188 9.96 -29.86 14.50
C ALA A 188 11.48 -29.79 14.71
N MET A 189 12.02 -28.58 14.92
CA MET A 189 13.44 -28.38 15.20
C MET A 189 13.86 -29.02 16.53
N LEU A 190 13.07 -28.85 17.59
CA LEU A 190 13.35 -29.45 18.90
C LEU A 190 13.37 -30.99 18.81
N LYS A 191 12.38 -31.58 18.12
CA LYS A 191 12.35 -33.04 17.88
C LYS A 191 13.56 -33.52 17.09
N SER A 192 13.96 -32.79 16.07
CA SER A 192 15.14 -33.15 15.23
C SER A 192 16.45 -33.00 15.98
N ALA A 193 16.53 -32.06 16.94
CA ALA A 193 17.69 -31.85 17.80
C ALA A 193 17.77 -32.82 18.97
N GLY A 194 16.82 -33.77 19.12
CA GLY A 194 16.80 -34.75 20.22
C GLY A 194 16.49 -34.14 21.59
N LYS A 195 15.91 -32.95 21.62
CA LYS A 195 15.44 -32.30 22.85
C LYS A 195 13.91 -32.34 22.88
N SER A 196 13.35 -33.17 23.70
CA SER A 196 11.92 -33.15 24.08
C SER A 196 11.71 -32.24 25.27
#